data_6021491459c2aa6a1886972970cb92c9
#
_entry.id   6021491459c2aa6a1886972970cb92c9
#
_cell.length_a   1.000
_cell.length_b   1.000
_cell.length_c   1.000
_cell.angle_alpha   90.00
_cell.angle_beta   90.00
_cell.angle_gamma   90.00
#
_symmetry.space_group_name_H-M   'P 1'
#
loop_
_entity.id
_entity.type
_entity.pdbx_description
1 polymer ?
#
loop_
_entity_poly.entity_id
_entity_poly.type
_entity_poly.pdbx_seq_one_letter_code
_entity_poly.pdbx_strand_id
1 'polypeptide(L)'
;MYAPNSGPVFSPSNGVDFWVVGLQIAGIASLIGSINLIVTVLNMRAPGMTFMKMPVFTWMILVVQFLLVFSLPVITVALVLLMFQREFGATFFDAAAGGDPLLWQHLFWIFGHPEVYVLILPALDRKSTRLNSSHTVISYAGFCLKK
;
A
#
# COMPACT_ATOMS: atom_id res chain seq x y z
N MET A 1 -6.71 8.59 12.50
CA MET A 1 -6.99 8.46 13.95
C MET A 1 -5.81 7.79 14.63
N TYR A 2 -5.28 8.40 15.69
CA TYR A 2 -4.14 7.89 16.45
C TYR A 2 -4.58 7.53 17.87
N ALA A 3 -4.04 6.45 18.41
CA ALA A 3 -4.11 6.23 19.84
C ALA A 3 -3.25 7.31 20.57
N PRO A 4 -3.68 7.87 21.71
CA PRO A 4 -4.82 7.47 22.53
C PRO A 4 -6.18 8.03 22.10
N ASN A 5 -6.26 8.98 21.15
CA ASN A 5 -7.50 9.67 20.76
C ASN A 5 -8.60 8.73 20.20
N SER A 6 -8.21 7.56 19.72
CA SER A 6 -9.14 6.52 19.24
C SER A 6 -9.68 5.63 20.36
N GLY A 7 -9.21 5.80 21.60
CA GLY A 7 -9.67 5.06 22.76
C GLY A 7 -11.11 5.42 23.17
N PRO A 8 -11.78 4.57 23.97
CA PRO A 8 -13.16 4.79 24.37
C PRO A 8 -13.35 6.06 25.23
N VAL A 9 -12.30 6.51 25.91
CA VAL A 9 -12.32 7.72 26.76
C VAL A 9 -12.47 9.00 25.92
N PHE A 10 -11.75 9.10 24.79
CA PHE A 10 -11.75 10.30 23.93
C PHE A 10 -12.72 10.21 22.76
N SER A 11 -13.10 9.00 22.37
CA SER A 11 -14.04 8.76 21.27
C SER A 11 -15.07 7.70 21.68
N PRO A 12 -16.06 8.06 22.49
CA PRO A 12 -17.05 7.10 23.01
C PRO A 12 -18.08 6.66 21.97
N SER A 13 -18.11 7.29 20.79
CA SER A 13 -19.05 6.93 19.72
C SER A 13 -18.59 5.70 18.92
N ASN A 14 -19.56 4.93 18.41
CA ASN A 14 -19.33 3.74 17.58
C ASN A 14 -18.71 4.06 16.20
N GLY A 15 -18.50 5.33 15.87
CA GLY A 15 -17.90 5.74 14.59
C GLY A 15 -16.50 5.19 14.36
N VAL A 16 -15.69 5.08 15.41
CA VAL A 16 -14.35 4.50 15.33
C VAL A 16 -14.43 2.99 15.06
N ASP A 17 -15.40 2.30 15.64
CA ASP A 17 -15.58 0.84 15.49
C ASP A 17 -15.96 0.50 14.04
N PHE A 18 -16.91 1.24 13.45
CA PHE A 18 -17.24 1.10 12.03
C PHE A 18 -16.04 1.42 11.12
N TRP A 19 -15.24 2.43 11.46
CA TRP A 19 -14.03 2.75 10.71
C TRP A 19 -12.99 1.63 10.79
N VAL A 20 -12.77 1.04 11.97
CA VAL A 20 -11.84 -0.09 12.17
C VAL A 20 -12.28 -1.32 11.37
N VAL A 21 -13.56 -1.70 11.49
CA VAL A 21 -14.11 -2.85 10.75
C VAL A 21 -14.07 -2.60 9.23
N GLY A 22 -14.44 -1.41 8.79
CA GLY A 22 -14.37 -1.05 7.38
C GLY A 22 -12.96 -1.17 6.79
N LEU A 23 -11.94 -0.67 7.51
CA LEU A 23 -10.55 -0.81 7.10
C LEU A 23 -10.05 -2.26 7.13
N GLN A 24 -10.49 -3.08 8.07
CA GLN A 24 -10.14 -4.50 8.09
C GLN A 24 -10.66 -5.23 6.86
N ILE A 25 -11.92 -5.01 6.51
CA ILE A 25 -12.54 -5.60 5.31
C ILE A 25 -11.82 -5.13 4.04
N ALA A 26 -11.57 -3.83 3.93
CA ALA A 26 -10.83 -3.25 2.79
C ALA A 26 -9.39 -3.79 2.71
N GLY A 27 -8.72 -3.97 3.85
CA GLY A 27 -7.37 -4.54 3.93
C GLY A 27 -7.32 -5.99 3.44
N ILE A 28 -8.27 -6.82 3.86
CA ILE A 28 -8.37 -8.21 3.39
C ILE A 28 -8.63 -8.27 1.88
N ALA A 29 -9.56 -7.45 1.37
CA ALA A 29 -9.86 -7.39 -0.05
C ALA A 29 -8.64 -6.96 -0.88
N SER A 30 -7.90 -5.95 -0.41
CA SER A 30 -6.68 -5.47 -1.05
C SER A 30 -5.56 -6.50 -1.02
N LEU A 31 -5.44 -7.28 0.06
CA LEU A 31 -4.46 -8.36 0.16
C LEU A 31 -4.73 -9.47 -0.88
N ILE A 32 -5.97 -9.90 -1.00
CA ILE A 32 -6.39 -10.90 -2.00
C ILE A 32 -6.14 -10.38 -3.42
N GLY A 33 -6.47 -9.13 -3.69
CA GLY A 33 -6.21 -8.47 -4.97
C GLY A 33 -4.72 -8.41 -5.31
N SER A 34 -3.88 -8.11 -4.32
CA SER A 34 -2.42 -8.06 -4.48
C SER A 34 -1.83 -9.40 -4.82
N ILE A 35 -2.25 -10.47 -4.14
CA ILE A 35 -1.82 -11.85 -4.43
C ILE A 35 -2.24 -12.24 -5.84
N ASN A 36 -3.48 -11.93 -6.23
CA ASN A 36 -3.99 -12.22 -7.57
C ASN A 36 -3.15 -11.54 -8.66
N LEU A 37 -2.81 -10.26 -8.49
CA LEU A 37 -1.97 -9.54 -9.45
C LEU A 37 -0.54 -10.07 -9.51
N ILE A 38 0.05 -10.45 -8.37
CA ILE A 38 1.38 -11.10 -8.34
C ILE A 38 1.34 -12.39 -9.17
N VAL A 39 0.37 -13.27 -8.90
CA VAL A 39 0.23 -14.55 -9.61
C VAL A 39 0.00 -14.33 -11.11
N THR A 40 -0.82 -13.36 -11.47
CA THR A 40 -1.09 -13.00 -12.87
C THR A 40 0.20 -12.57 -13.58
N VAL A 41 0.98 -11.68 -12.98
CA VAL A 41 2.23 -11.19 -13.59
C VAL A 41 3.30 -12.30 -13.65
N LEU A 42 3.33 -13.20 -12.68
CA LEU A 42 4.33 -14.28 -12.65
C LEU A 42 3.98 -15.43 -13.60
N ASN A 43 2.71 -15.86 -13.62
CA ASN A 43 2.29 -17.11 -14.30
C ASN A 43 1.61 -16.88 -15.65
N MET A 44 0.91 -15.74 -15.84
CA MET A 44 0.10 -15.48 -17.02
C MET A 44 0.77 -14.52 -18.01
N ARG A 45 2.08 -14.60 -18.16
CA ARG A 45 2.82 -13.80 -19.14
C ARG A 45 2.57 -14.30 -20.56
N ALA A 46 2.59 -13.36 -21.51
CA ALA A 46 2.48 -13.70 -22.93
C ALA A 46 3.65 -14.61 -23.38
N PRO A 47 3.41 -15.55 -24.30
CA PRO A 47 4.46 -16.44 -24.82
C PRO A 47 5.64 -15.59 -25.37
N GLY A 48 6.86 -15.93 -24.93
CA GLY A 48 8.08 -15.21 -25.33
C GLY A 48 8.42 -13.95 -24.52
N MET A 49 7.56 -13.56 -23.56
CA MET A 49 7.83 -12.43 -22.67
C MET A 49 8.64 -12.87 -21.45
N THR A 50 9.94 -12.65 -21.45
CA THR A 50 10.81 -12.82 -20.28
C THR A 50 10.68 -11.64 -19.32
N PHE A 51 11.13 -11.82 -18.07
CA PHE A 51 11.13 -10.74 -17.07
C PHE A 51 11.81 -9.45 -17.58
N MET A 52 12.93 -9.59 -18.28
CA MET A 52 13.69 -8.44 -18.81
C MET A 52 13.01 -7.75 -20.00
N LYS A 53 12.03 -8.39 -20.64
CA LYS A 53 11.25 -7.80 -21.75
C LYS A 53 9.90 -7.24 -21.31
N MET A 54 9.57 -7.31 -20.01
CA MET A 54 8.35 -6.72 -19.49
C MET A 54 8.41 -5.20 -19.50
N PRO A 55 7.28 -4.51 -19.80
CA PRO A 55 7.18 -3.07 -19.64
C PRO A 55 7.51 -2.63 -18.20
N VAL A 56 8.17 -1.48 -18.05
CA VAL A 56 8.56 -0.93 -16.75
C VAL A 56 7.35 -0.73 -15.84
N PHE A 57 6.21 -0.34 -16.40
CA PHE A 57 4.95 -0.21 -15.67
C PHE A 57 4.54 -1.53 -14.98
N THR A 58 4.64 -2.67 -15.68
CA THR A 58 4.30 -3.98 -15.10
C THR A 58 5.27 -4.37 -13.97
N TRP A 59 6.54 -4.00 -14.10
CA TRP A 59 7.53 -4.15 -13.03
C TRP A 59 7.18 -3.32 -11.80
N MET A 60 6.82 -2.04 -12.00
CA MET A 60 6.42 -1.16 -10.90
C MET A 60 5.17 -1.68 -10.19
N ILE A 61 4.17 -2.17 -10.94
CA ILE A 61 2.97 -2.80 -10.38
C ILE A 61 3.36 -4.04 -9.56
N LEU A 62 4.24 -4.89 -10.07
CA LEU A 62 4.67 -6.09 -9.34
C LEU A 62 5.34 -5.74 -8.00
N VAL A 63 6.25 -4.77 -7.98
CA VAL A 63 6.89 -4.29 -6.76
C VAL A 63 5.86 -3.72 -5.77
N VAL A 64 4.90 -2.94 -6.28
CA VAL A 64 3.79 -2.39 -5.49
C VAL A 64 2.99 -3.50 -4.81
N GLN A 65 2.66 -4.57 -5.54
CA GLN A 65 1.90 -5.68 -4.96
C GLN A 65 2.68 -6.41 -3.85
N PHE A 66 3.98 -6.59 -3.99
CA PHE A 66 4.80 -7.13 -2.91
C PHE A 66 4.81 -6.22 -1.68
N LEU A 67 4.96 -4.90 -1.86
CA LEU A 67 4.88 -3.95 -0.74
C LEU A 67 3.54 -4.04 -0.01
N LEU A 68 2.42 -4.17 -0.74
CA LEU A 68 1.09 -4.32 -0.16
C LEU A 68 0.95 -5.62 0.63
N VAL A 69 1.41 -6.75 0.10
CA VAL A 69 1.34 -8.05 0.79
C VAL A 69 2.09 -8.03 2.13
N PHE A 70 3.21 -7.31 2.22
CA PHE A 70 3.96 -7.21 3.48
C PHE A 70 3.40 -6.15 4.44
N SER A 71 2.87 -5.05 3.94
CA SER A 71 2.43 -3.93 4.78
C SER A 71 1.00 -4.08 5.31
N LEU A 72 0.07 -4.65 4.53
CA LEU A 72 -1.34 -4.79 4.92
C LEU A 72 -1.55 -5.66 6.18
N PRO A 73 -0.87 -6.79 6.38
CA PRO A 73 -1.03 -7.56 7.60
C PRO A 73 -0.67 -6.77 8.87
N VAL A 74 0.33 -5.90 8.80
CA VAL A 74 0.78 -5.12 9.96
C VAL A 74 -0.29 -4.12 10.40
N ILE A 75 -0.90 -3.39 9.47
CA ILE A 75 -2.00 -2.48 9.82
C ILE A 75 -3.24 -3.24 10.30
N THR A 76 -3.51 -4.41 9.73
CA THR A 76 -4.63 -5.26 10.18
C THR A 76 -4.44 -5.68 11.63
N VAL A 77 -3.24 -6.08 12.05
CA VAL A 77 -2.92 -6.40 13.45
C VAL A 77 -3.14 -5.17 14.34
N ALA A 78 -2.67 -3.99 13.94
CA ALA A 78 -2.87 -2.76 14.71
C ALA A 78 -4.36 -2.44 14.91
N LEU A 79 -5.18 -2.62 13.87
CA LEU A 79 -6.63 -2.41 13.94
C LEU A 79 -7.34 -3.45 14.83
N VAL A 80 -6.89 -4.71 14.80
CA VAL A 80 -7.41 -5.77 15.70
C VAL A 80 -7.08 -5.42 17.16
N LEU A 81 -5.85 -5.00 17.46
CA LEU A 81 -5.48 -4.57 18.81
C LEU A 81 -6.31 -3.37 19.28
N LEU A 82 -6.58 -2.42 18.40
CA LEU A 82 -7.45 -1.28 18.72
C LEU A 82 -8.88 -1.72 18.99
N MET A 83 -9.41 -2.67 18.22
CA MET A 83 -10.74 -3.24 18.44
C MET A 83 -10.82 -3.94 19.80
N PHE A 84 -9.81 -4.75 20.13
CA PHE A 84 -9.74 -5.39 21.45
C PHE A 84 -9.68 -4.38 22.61
N GLN A 85 -8.97 -3.27 22.41
CA GLN A 85 -8.92 -2.21 23.41
C GLN A 85 -10.30 -1.56 23.63
N ARG A 86 -11.07 -1.36 22.56
CA ARG A 86 -12.37 -0.69 22.63
C ARG A 86 -13.49 -1.58 23.16
N GLU A 87 -13.55 -2.83 22.65
CA GLU A 87 -14.65 -3.76 22.98
C GLU A 87 -14.41 -4.55 24.26
N PHE A 88 -13.16 -4.94 24.51
CA PHE A 88 -12.80 -5.80 25.64
C PHE A 88 -12.03 -5.08 26.75
N GLY A 89 -11.79 -3.78 26.63
CA GLY A 89 -11.06 -2.99 27.62
C GLY A 89 -9.57 -3.36 27.78
N ALA A 90 -8.97 -3.96 26.75
CA ALA A 90 -7.54 -4.26 26.75
C ALA A 90 -6.71 -2.97 26.72
N THR A 91 -5.56 -2.93 27.39
CA THR A 91 -4.77 -1.71 27.62
C THR A 91 -3.52 -1.64 26.74
N PHE A 92 -3.65 -1.94 25.46
CA PHE A 92 -2.48 -1.97 24.55
C PHE A 92 -1.87 -0.59 24.27
N PHE A 93 -2.70 0.44 24.15
CA PHE A 93 -2.27 1.78 23.73
C PHE A 93 -2.55 2.86 24.78
N ASP A 94 -2.99 2.48 25.97
CA ASP A 94 -3.28 3.40 27.06
C ASP A 94 -2.09 3.47 28.03
N ALA A 95 -1.40 4.60 28.01
CA ALA A 95 -0.23 4.84 28.88
C ALA A 95 -0.60 4.84 30.38
N ALA A 96 -1.83 5.26 30.74
CA ALA A 96 -2.26 5.28 32.13
C ALA A 96 -2.44 3.87 32.73
N ALA A 97 -2.72 2.89 31.89
CA ALA A 97 -2.92 1.49 32.26
C ALA A 97 -1.73 0.57 31.90
N GLY A 98 -0.57 1.14 31.57
CA GLY A 98 0.66 0.40 31.27
C GLY A 98 0.83 0.00 29.81
N GLY A 99 -0.02 0.49 28.90
CA GLY A 99 0.15 0.34 27.45
C GLY A 99 1.11 1.38 26.85
N ASP A 100 1.49 1.17 25.60
CA ASP A 100 2.38 2.08 24.87
C ASP A 100 1.70 2.67 23.62
N PRO A 101 1.37 3.97 23.59
CA PRO A 101 0.84 4.63 22.41
C PRO A 101 1.80 4.64 21.21
N LEU A 102 3.12 4.54 21.45
CA LEU A 102 4.13 4.45 20.40
C LEU A 102 4.00 3.16 19.59
N LEU A 103 3.51 2.08 20.21
CA LEU A 103 3.23 0.83 19.51
C LEU A 103 2.26 1.03 18.34
N TRP A 104 1.19 1.82 18.54
CA TRP A 104 0.27 2.18 17.46
C TRP A 104 0.99 2.92 16.34
N GLN A 105 1.80 3.92 16.69
CA GLN A 105 2.51 4.72 15.69
C GLN A 105 3.48 3.85 14.89
N HIS A 106 4.23 2.97 15.51
CA HIS A 106 5.14 2.05 14.83
C HIS A 106 4.41 1.11 13.87
N LEU A 107 3.36 0.45 14.32
CA LEU A 107 2.56 -0.44 13.49
C LEU A 107 1.90 0.31 12.33
N PHE A 108 1.37 1.50 12.59
CA PHE A 108 0.75 2.32 11.56
C PHE A 108 1.76 2.76 10.49
N TRP A 109 2.95 3.20 10.88
CA TRP A 109 3.94 3.71 9.93
C TRP A 109 4.71 2.62 9.19
N ILE A 110 4.79 1.40 9.70
CA ILE A 110 5.26 0.24 8.94
C ILE A 110 4.36 -0.02 7.72
N PHE A 111 3.06 0.24 7.85
CA PHE A 111 2.13 0.26 6.71
C PHE A 111 2.20 1.58 5.94
N GLY A 112 2.16 2.73 6.62
CA GLY A 112 1.98 4.04 6.03
C GLY A 112 3.10 4.46 5.07
N HIS A 113 4.34 4.07 5.33
CA HIS A 113 5.45 4.37 4.42
C HIS A 113 5.39 3.57 3.11
N PRO A 114 5.19 2.24 3.10
CA PRO A 114 4.96 1.50 1.85
C PRO A 114 3.76 2.02 1.05
N GLU A 115 2.70 2.49 1.69
CA GLU A 115 1.52 3.03 1.01
C GLU A 115 1.86 4.23 0.12
N VAL A 116 2.73 5.13 0.56
CA VAL A 116 3.15 6.27 -0.27
C VAL A 116 3.96 5.82 -1.48
N TYR A 117 4.77 4.76 -1.37
CA TYR A 117 5.47 4.16 -2.51
C TYR A 117 4.50 3.49 -3.49
N VAL A 118 3.46 2.84 -3.00
CA VAL A 118 2.40 2.25 -3.81
C VAL A 118 1.76 3.29 -4.74
N LEU A 119 1.58 4.51 -4.25
CA LEU A 119 1.01 5.61 -5.04
C LEU A 119 2.01 6.21 -6.03
N ILE A 120 3.27 6.35 -5.64
CA ILE A 120 4.30 7.06 -6.41
C ILE A 120 4.89 6.19 -7.53
N LEU A 121 5.16 4.91 -7.28
CA LEU A 121 5.85 4.04 -8.24
C LEU A 121 5.16 3.96 -9.61
N PRO A 122 3.83 3.72 -9.71
CA PRO A 122 3.16 3.71 -11.00
C PRO A 122 3.12 5.09 -11.69
N ALA A 123 3.13 6.18 -10.89
CA ALA A 123 3.11 7.53 -11.41
C ALA A 123 4.46 7.95 -12.02
N LEU A 124 5.57 7.50 -11.45
CA LEU A 124 6.92 7.78 -11.95
C LEU A 124 7.15 7.15 -13.32
N ASP A 125 6.67 5.94 -13.56
CA ASP A 125 6.82 5.28 -14.86
C ASP A 125 6.08 6.03 -15.98
N ARG A 126 4.85 6.48 -15.71
CA ARG A 126 4.08 7.25 -16.70
C ARG A 126 4.79 8.52 -17.17
N LYS A 127 5.59 9.15 -16.31
CA LYS A 127 6.35 10.35 -16.64
C LYS A 127 7.64 10.02 -17.42
N SER A 128 8.35 8.97 -17.05
CA SER A 128 9.58 8.54 -17.71
C SER A 128 9.33 7.96 -19.09
N THR A 129 8.28 7.16 -19.30
CA THR A 129 7.91 6.63 -20.62
C THR A 129 7.46 7.72 -21.59
N ARG A 130 6.75 8.75 -21.15
CA ARG A 130 6.39 9.89 -22.01
C ARG A 130 7.60 10.72 -22.42
N LEU A 131 8.55 10.95 -21.53
CA LEU A 131 9.79 11.66 -21.85
C LEU A 131 10.64 10.88 -22.86
N ASN A 132 10.78 9.57 -22.68
CA ASN A 132 11.51 8.73 -23.62
C ASN A 132 10.85 8.66 -25.00
N SER A 133 9.53 8.61 -25.09
CA SER A 133 8.83 8.62 -26.39
C SER A 133 8.98 9.94 -27.12
N SER A 134 9.03 11.08 -26.42
CA SER A 134 9.27 12.38 -27.04
C SER A 134 10.71 12.51 -27.58
N HIS A 135 11.70 11.96 -26.89
CA HIS A 135 13.07 11.96 -27.35
C HIS A 135 13.32 11.05 -28.57
N THR A 136 12.67 9.89 -28.64
CA THR A 136 12.72 9.02 -29.82
C THR A 136 12.09 9.68 -31.05
N VAL A 137 10.96 10.37 -30.88
CA VAL A 137 10.31 11.10 -31.98
C VAL A 137 11.17 12.24 -32.49
N ILE A 138 11.84 13.00 -31.63
CA ILE A 138 12.74 14.07 -31.99
C ILE A 138 13.98 13.51 -32.73
N SER A 139 14.50 12.38 -32.31
CA SER A 139 15.62 11.69 -32.98
C SER A 139 15.25 11.25 -34.41
N TYR A 140 14.06 10.69 -34.61
CA TYR A 140 13.55 10.30 -35.92
C TYR A 140 13.28 11.50 -36.82
N ALA A 141 12.71 12.59 -36.31
CA ALA A 141 12.50 13.82 -37.07
C ALA A 141 13.84 14.46 -37.51
N GLY A 142 14.86 14.43 -36.64
CA GLY A 142 16.21 14.91 -36.98
C GLY A 142 16.90 14.09 -38.07
N PHE A 143 16.59 12.77 -38.14
CA PHE A 143 17.15 11.90 -39.18
C PHE A 143 16.45 12.10 -40.52
N CYS A 144 15.16 12.39 -40.55
CA CYS A 144 14.42 12.68 -41.78
C CYS A 144 14.76 14.06 -42.40
N LEU A 145 15.23 15.03 -41.61
CA LEU A 145 15.62 16.35 -42.09
C LEU A 145 17.06 16.38 -42.67
N LYS A 146 17.83 15.29 -42.56
CA LYS A 146 19.21 15.20 -43.04
C LYS A 146 19.35 14.52 -44.41
N LYS A 147 18.24 14.28 -45.09
CA LYS A 147 18.16 13.86 -46.47
C LYS A 147 17.63 15.02 -47.32
#